data_1068c7a941751049a0c52e6a373bc2e7
#
_entry.id   1068c7a941751049a0c52e6a373bc2e7
#
_cell.length_a   1.000
_cell.length_b   1.000
_cell.length_c   1.000
_cell.angle_alpha   90.00
_cell.angle_beta   90.00
_cell.angle_gamma   90.00
#
_symmetry.space_group_name_H-M   'P 1'
#
loop_
_entity.id
_entity.type
_entity.pdbx_description
1 polymer ?
#
loop_
_entity_poly.entity_id
_entity_poly.type
_entity_poly.pdbx_seq_one_letter_code
_entity_poly.pdbx_strand_id
1 'polypeptide(L)'
;MITRRDALVGLLAMPSALNGFALAANEQPILGPTVFNWNDMKPVKTKTGEVRSLCKSPTATLDQLEMHVTTLNPGETSHPPHRHVNEELIIIREGDCETLSNGNWVKAGPGSVVFNASNSLHGFRNIGTTPATYHVINWSPNKDMAATPPS
;
A
#
# COMPACT_ATOMS: atom_id res chain seq x y z
N MET A 1 -64.89 -31.62 -49.02
CA MET A 1 -63.51 -31.86 -49.47
C MET A 1 -62.68 -30.67 -49.03
N ILE A 2 -61.89 -30.81 -47.97
CA ILE A 2 -61.13 -29.74 -47.40
C ILE A 2 -59.69 -30.21 -47.48
N THR A 3 -58.86 -29.49 -48.25
CA THR A 3 -57.45 -29.73 -48.37
C THR A 3 -56.69 -28.86 -47.37
N ARG A 4 -55.89 -29.50 -46.54
CA ARG A 4 -54.98 -28.86 -45.58
C ARG A 4 -53.77 -28.29 -46.34
N ARG A 5 -53.44 -27.04 -46.07
CA ARG A 5 -52.12 -26.43 -46.42
C ARG A 5 -51.30 -26.26 -45.13
N ASP A 6 -50.22 -27.01 -45.04
CA ASP A 6 -49.25 -26.94 -43.96
C ASP A 6 -48.45 -25.69 -44.13
N ALA A 7 -48.47 -24.80 -43.08
CA ALA A 7 -47.63 -23.66 -42.99
C ALA A 7 -46.41 -24.05 -42.13
N LEU A 8 -45.25 -24.20 -42.75
CA LEU A 8 -43.95 -24.30 -42.04
C LEU A 8 -43.60 -22.90 -41.48
N VAL A 9 -43.59 -22.79 -40.17
CA VAL A 9 -43.03 -21.64 -39.49
C VAL A 9 -41.55 -21.94 -39.24
N GLY A 10 -40.69 -21.30 -40.01
CA GLY A 10 -39.22 -21.35 -39.81
C GLY A 10 -38.81 -20.52 -38.59
N LEU A 11 -38.30 -21.19 -37.59
CA LEU A 11 -37.74 -20.57 -36.40
C LEU A 11 -36.30 -20.12 -36.73
N LEU A 12 -36.11 -18.84 -36.99
CA LEU A 12 -34.79 -18.24 -37.14
C LEU A 12 -34.14 -18.11 -35.73
N ALA A 13 -33.19 -18.99 -35.45
CA ALA A 13 -32.32 -18.87 -34.29
C ALA A 13 -31.32 -17.71 -34.51
N MET A 14 -31.47 -16.62 -33.78
CA MET A 14 -30.45 -15.58 -33.71
C MET A 14 -29.30 -16.04 -32.82
N PRO A 15 -28.03 -15.89 -33.24
CA PRO A 15 -26.93 -16.13 -32.34
C PRO A 15 -26.84 -14.98 -31.35
N SER A 16 -27.01 -15.28 -30.06
CA SER A 16 -26.72 -14.35 -28.96
C SER A 16 -25.19 -14.15 -28.89
N ALA A 17 -24.71 -13.09 -29.49
CA ALA A 17 -23.35 -12.63 -29.25
C ALA A 17 -23.25 -12.09 -27.82
N LEU A 18 -22.84 -12.93 -26.89
CA LEU A 18 -22.36 -12.51 -25.57
C LEU A 18 -21.07 -11.76 -25.80
N ASN A 19 -21.16 -10.43 -25.99
CA ASN A 19 -20.03 -9.55 -25.85
C ASN A 19 -19.62 -9.54 -24.38
N GLY A 20 -18.73 -10.47 -24.01
CA GLY A 20 -17.99 -10.42 -22.76
C GLY A 20 -17.10 -9.19 -22.78
N PHE A 21 -17.57 -8.07 -22.23
CA PHE A 21 -16.70 -6.99 -21.79
C PHE A 21 -15.89 -7.55 -20.63
N ALA A 22 -14.71 -8.08 -20.93
CA ALA A 22 -13.67 -8.24 -19.93
C ALA A 22 -13.37 -6.84 -19.45
N LEU A 23 -13.80 -6.50 -18.23
CA LEU A 23 -13.29 -5.34 -17.51
C LEU A 23 -11.79 -5.59 -17.37
N ALA A 24 -10.99 -4.90 -18.19
CA ALA A 24 -9.56 -4.84 -18.00
C ALA A 24 -9.37 -4.36 -16.56
N ALA A 25 -8.82 -5.22 -15.71
CA ALA A 25 -8.36 -4.81 -14.40
C ALA A 25 -7.42 -3.64 -14.66
N ASN A 26 -7.68 -2.51 -14.01
CA ASN A 26 -6.89 -1.30 -14.17
C ASN A 26 -5.57 -1.55 -13.42
N GLU A 27 -4.66 -2.29 -14.05
CA GLU A 27 -3.34 -2.60 -13.50
C GLU A 27 -2.60 -1.27 -13.34
N GLN A 28 -2.22 -0.98 -12.11
CA GLN A 28 -1.43 0.21 -11.84
C GLN A 28 -0.07 0.08 -12.54
N PRO A 29 0.45 1.15 -13.15
CA PRO A 29 1.73 1.11 -13.82
C PRO A 29 2.84 0.76 -12.82
N ILE A 30 3.77 -0.11 -13.27
CA ILE A 30 4.96 -0.48 -12.49
C ILE A 30 5.81 0.76 -12.27
N LEU A 31 6.18 1.01 -11.02
CA LEU A 31 7.06 2.12 -10.64
C LEU A 31 8.47 1.88 -11.19
N GLY A 32 8.90 2.77 -12.10
CA GLY A 32 10.26 2.83 -12.62
C GLY A 32 11.17 3.76 -11.80
N PRO A 33 12.41 3.99 -12.28
CA PRO A 33 13.35 4.92 -11.65
C PRO A 33 12.72 6.31 -11.48
N THR A 34 12.68 6.82 -10.25
CA THR A 34 11.95 8.04 -9.91
C THR A 34 12.66 8.82 -8.80
N VAL A 35 12.64 10.14 -8.89
CA VAL A 35 13.07 11.04 -7.82
C VAL A 35 11.83 11.71 -7.23
N PHE A 36 11.60 11.51 -5.94
CA PHE A 36 10.53 12.18 -5.20
C PHE A 36 11.09 13.45 -4.57
N ASN A 37 10.86 14.58 -5.19
CA ASN A 37 11.34 15.86 -4.70
C ASN A 37 10.51 16.32 -3.49
N TRP A 38 11.17 16.70 -2.41
CA TRP A 38 10.53 17.19 -1.19
C TRP A 38 9.55 18.33 -1.44
N ASN A 39 9.93 19.28 -2.28
CA ASN A 39 9.12 20.47 -2.56
C ASN A 39 7.86 20.18 -3.40
N ASP A 40 7.86 19.07 -4.12
CA ASP A 40 6.72 18.68 -4.96
C ASP A 40 5.69 17.87 -4.16
N MET A 41 6.09 17.28 -3.03
CA MET A 41 5.24 16.50 -2.15
C MET A 41 4.40 17.42 -1.25
N LYS A 42 3.13 17.61 -1.60
CA LYS A 42 2.22 18.44 -0.81
C LYS A 42 1.80 17.71 0.48
N PRO A 43 1.93 18.36 1.65
CA PRO A 43 1.47 17.77 2.90
C PRO A 43 -0.05 17.72 2.95
N VAL A 44 -0.57 16.59 3.42
CA VAL A 44 -1.97 16.43 3.79
C VAL A 44 -2.06 16.40 5.30
N LYS A 45 -2.85 17.31 5.88
CA LYS A 45 -3.06 17.36 7.33
C LYS A 45 -3.86 16.16 7.81
N THR A 46 -3.44 15.62 8.95
CA THR A 46 -4.11 14.54 9.67
C THR A 46 -4.49 15.01 11.08
N LYS A 47 -5.15 14.17 11.83
CA LYS A 47 -5.50 14.45 13.24
C LYS A 47 -4.25 14.65 14.12
N THR A 48 -3.19 13.90 13.83
CA THR A 48 -1.96 13.82 14.65
C THR A 48 -0.75 14.52 14.03
N GLY A 49 -0.91 15.18 12.87
CA GLY A 49 0.18 15.87 12.20
C GLY A 49 -0.05 16.06 10.71
N GLU A 50 0.88 15.61 9.87
CA GLU A 50 0.74 15.65 8.42
C GLU A 50 1.46 14.48 7.73
N VAL A 51 1.01 14.14 6.52
CA VAL A 51 1.62 13.09 5.69
C VAL A 51 1.91 13.63 4.30
N ARG A 52 3.06 13.27 3.75
CA ARG A 52 3.44 13.45 2.34
C ARG A 52 3.55 12.08 1.69
N SER A 53 2.69 11.77 0.74
CA SER A 53 2.76 10.51 -0.02
C SER A 53 3.82 10.61 -1.11
N LEU A 54 4.63 9.57 -1.26
CA LEU A 54 5.58 9.39 -2.35
C LEU A 54 4.98 8.48 -3.42
N CYS A 55 4.71 7.25 -3.07
CA CYS A 55 4.08 6.27 -3.99
C CYS A 55 3.28 5.22 -3.24
N LYS A 56 2.40 4.56 -3.98
CA LYS A 56 1.78 3.28 -3.65
C LYS A 56 1.56 2.55 -4.95
N SER A 57 2.51 1.71 -5.36
CA SER A 57 2.55 1.12 -6.70
C SER A 57 3.25 -0.23 -6.68
N PRO A 58 2.97 -1.13 -7.63
CA PRO A 58 3.81 -2.30 -7.88
C PRO A 58 5.18 -1.86 -8.41
N THR A 59 6.18 -2.72 -8.22
CA THR A 59 7.52 -2.60 -8.83
C THR A 59 7.84 -3.87 -9.61
N ALA A 60 9.02 -3.94 -10.24
CA ALA A 60 9.44 -5.14 -10.96
C ALA A 60 9.49 -6.41 -10.06
N THR A 61 9.64 -6.27 -8.75
CA THR A 61 9.83 -7.39 -7.81
C THR A 61 8.86 -7.38 -6.62
N LEU A 62 8.07 -6.32 -6.48
CA LEU A 62 7.13 -6.16 -5.37
C LEU A 62 5.71 -6.01 -5.91
N ASP A 63 4.75 -6.69 -5.30
CA ASP A 63 3.32 -6.46 -5.56
C ASP A 63 2.91 -5.05 -5.16
N GLN A 64 3.50 -4.53 -4.09
CA GLN A 64 3.30 -3.16 -3.65
C GLN A 64 4.56 -2.60 -2.98
N LEU A 65 4.93 -1.40 -3.36
CA LEU A 65 5.78 -0.50 -2.61
C LEU A 65 4.96 0.73 -2.22
N GLU A 66 4.83 0.99 -0.93
CA GLU A 66 4.21 2.19 -0.41
C GLU A 66 5.25 3.00 0.36
N MET A 67 5.40 4.27 0.00
CA MET A 67 6.31 5.19 0.69
C MET A 67 5.61 6.50 1.01
N HIS A 68 5.84 6.99 2.22
CA HIS A 68 5.38 8.31 2.64
C HIS A 68 6.29 8.89 3.71
N VAL A 69 6.16 10.20 3.96
CA VAL A 69 6.79 10.88 5.08
C VAL A 69 5.70 11.37 6.01
N THR A 70 5.82 11.04 7.29
CA THR A 70 4.93 11.54 8.34
C THR A 70 5.68 12.57 9.18
N THR A 71 5.02 13.68 9.47
CA THR A 71 5.41 14.62 10.52
C THR A 71 4.36 14.53 11.62
N LEU A 72 4.77 14.05 12.79
CA LEU A 72 3.90 13.77 13.94
C LEU A 72 4.05 14.88 14.96
N ASN A 73 2.94 15.44 15.42
CA ASN A 73 2.93 16.48 16.45
C ASN A 73 3.56 15.98 17.77
N PRO A 74 4.04 16.89 18.65
CA PRO A 74 4.55 16.52 19.96
C PRO A 74 3.56 15.72 20.80
N GLY A 75 4.01 14.62 21.40
CA GLY A 75 3.21 13.75 22.25
C GLY A 75 2.21 12.84 21.52
N GLU A 76 2.13 12.92 20.20
CA GLU A 76 1.17 12.14 19.42
C GLU A 76 1.69 10.75 19.05
N THR A 77 0.73 9.85 18.81
CA THR A 77 0.95 8.51 18.27
C THR A 77 0.39 8.47 16.85
N SER A 78 1.11 7.86 15.92
CA SER A 78 0.65 7.77 14.51
C SER A 78 -0.70 7.06 14.40
N HIS A 79 -0.82 5.92 15.06
CA HIS A 79 -2.03 5.11 15.23
C HIS A 79 -1.81 4.11 16.38
N PRO A 80 -2.86 3.47 16.91
CA PRO A 80 -2.70 2.42 17.92
C PRO A 80 -1.77 1.29 17.43
N PRO A 81 -1.05 0.61 18.35
CA PRO A 81 -0.27 -0.57 17.99
C PRO A 81 -1.08 -1.59 17.19
N HIS A 82 -0.50 -2.07 16.08
CA HIS A 82 -1.20 -2.94 15.14
C HIS A 82 -0.24 -3.94 14.49
N ARG A 83 -0.78 -4.78 13.59
CA ARG A 83 -0.07 -5.76 12.80
C ARG A 83 -0.54 -5.68 11.35
N HIS A 84 0.36 -5.92 10.41
CA HIS A 84 0.02 -6.12 9.00
C HIS A 84 0.99 -7.12 8.34
N VAL A 85 0.58 -7.67 7.21
CA VAL A 85 1.37 -8.69 6.48
C VAL A 85 2.60 -8.12 5.79
N ASN A 86 2.60 -6.83 5.47
CA ASN A 86 3.72 -6.15 4.85
C ASN A 86 4.87 -6.00 5.83
N GLU A 87 6.08 -6.00 5.34
CA GLU A 87 7.25 -5.54 6.08
C GLU A 87 7.37 -4.02 5.94
N GLU A 88 8.00 -3.39 6.93
CA GLU A 88 8.09 -1.94 7.00
C GLU A 88 9.42 -1.47 7.57
N LEU A 89 9.99 -0.43 6.94
CA LEU A 89 11.08 0.37 7.51
C LEU A 89 10.57 1.74 7.90
N ILE A 90 10.99 2.21 9.08
CA ILE A 90 10.84 3.59 9.50
C ILE A 90 12.23 4.20 9.64
N ILE A 91 12.50 5.31 8.95
CA ILE A 91 13.76 6.03 9.01
C ILE A 91 13.50 7.40 9.65
N ILE A 92 14.04 7.64 10.84
CA ILE A 92 13.78 8.86 11.58
C ILE A 92 14.71 9.96 11.09
N ARG A 93 14.11 11.06 10.62
CA ARG A 93 14.81 12.25 10.16
C ARG A 93 15.04 13.25 11.30
N GLU A 94 14.02 13.49 12.11
CA GLU A 94 14.01 14.49 13.21
C GLU A 94 13.02 14.10 14.30
N GLY A 95 13.28 14.58 15.52
CA GLY A 95 12.45 14.41 16.70
C GLY A 95 12.86 13.23 17.58
N ASP A 96 12.29 13.20 18.78
CA ASP A 96 12.50 12.15 19.78
C ASP A 96 11.34 11.18 19.74
N CYS A 97 11.60 9.95 19.34
CA CYS A 97 10.59 8.96 19.10
C CYS A 97 10.74 7.71 19.97
N GLU A 98 9.69 6.95 20.07
CA GLU A 98 9.71 5.57 20.53
C GLU A 98 8.97 4.67 19.54
N THR A 99 9.50 3.48 19.35
CA THR A 99 8.85 2.40 18.60
C THR A 99 8.52 1.23 19.52
N LEU A 100 7.36 0.60 19.31
CA LEU A 100 7.01 -0.66 19.97
C LEU A 100 7.66 -1.81 19.21
N SER A 101 8.66 -2.45 19.79
CA SER A 101 9.39 -3.59 19.22
C SER A 101 9.49 -4.70 20.26
N ASN A 102 9.14 -5.94 19.86
CA ASN A 102 9.17 -7.12 20.73
C ASN A 102 8.47 -6.91 22.10
N GLY A 103 7.34 -6.19 22.07
CA GLY A 103 6.54 -5.89 23.26
C GLY A 103 7.05 -4.75 24.16
N ASN A 104 8.15 -4.09 23.79
CA ASN A 104 8.73 -3.00 24.57
C ASN A 104 8.79 -1.71 23.74
N TRP A 105 8.57 -0.58 24.38
CA TRP A 105 8.81 0.72 23.80
C TRP A 105 10.32 1.04 23.86
N VAL A 106 10.94 1.25 22.71
CA VAL A 106 12.37 1.51 22.54
C VAL A 106 12.56 2.89 21.96
N LYS A 107 13.43 3.70 22.58
CA LYS A 107 13.79 5.03 22.07
C LYS A 107 14.51 4.93 20.73
N ALA A 108 14.14 5.81 19.82
CA ALA A 108 14.74 5.94 18.50
C ALA A 108 14.77 7.42 18.10
N GLY A 109 15.95 7.96 17.87
CA GLY A 109 16.18 9.35 17.48
C GLY A 109 16.60 9.49 16.00
N PRO A 110 16.97 10.72 15.58
CA PRO A 110 17.39 11.00 14.21
C PRO A 110 18.51 10.07 13.73
N GLY A 111 18.37 9.55 12.50
CA GLY A 111 19.28 8.58 11.90
C GLY A 111 18.99 7.13 12.28
N SER A 112 18.11 6.86 13.26
CA SER A 112 17.71 5.49 13.59
C SER A 112 16.84 4.90 12.48
N VAL A 113 17.00 3.58 12.27
CA VAL A 113 16.19 2.77 11.36
C VAL A 113 15.47 1.71 12.19
N VAL A 114 14.15 1.64 12.05
CA VAL A 114 13.29 0.63 12.66
C VAL A 114 12.84 -0.33 11.58
N PHE A 115 12.99 -1.63 11.82
CA PHE A 115 12.44 -2.67 10.96
C PHE A 115 11.26 -3.36 11.68
N ASN A 116 10.10 -3.31 11.07
CA ASN A 116 8.90 -4.01 11.50
C ASN A 116 8.68 -5.22 10.58
N ALA A 117 8.93 -6.42 11.12
CA ALA A 117 8.74 -7.67 10.39
C ALA A 117 7.24 -7.94 10.17
N SER A 118 6.93 -8.70 9.11
CA SER A 118 5.56 -9.13 8.79
C SER A 118 4.84 -9.67 10.03
N ASN A 119 3.62 -9.23 10.25
CA ASN A 119 2.74 -9.62 11.36
C ASN A 119 3.29 -9.38 12.78
N SER A 120 4.39 -8.63 12.93
CA SER A 120 4.88 -8.20 14.24
C SER A 120 4.01 -7.07 14.81
N LEU A 121 3.72 -7.11 16.11
CA LEU A 121 3.03 -6.00 16.77
C LEU A 121 4.00 -4.82 16.88
N HIS A 122 3.62 -3.70 16.29
CA HIS A 122 4.43 -2.49 16.30
C HIS A 122 3.57 -1.24 16.48
N GLY A 123 4.23 -0.13 16.79
CA GLY A 123 3.63 1.19 16.96
C GLY A 123 4.72 2.25 17.01
N PHE A 124 4.36 3.49 16.78
CA PHE A 124 5.31 4.60 16.73
C PHE A 124 4.71 5.85 17.37
N ARG A 125 5.49 6.56 18.18
CA ARG A 125 5.06 7.78 18.86
C ARG A 125 6.18 8.81 18.97
N ASN A 126 5.80 10.07 18.93
CA ASN A 126 6.65 11.21 19.26
C ASN A 126 6.60 11.45 20.77
N ILE A 127 7.71 11.28 21.47
CA ILE A 127 7.82 11.53 22.91
C ILE A 127 8.49 12.89 23.22
N GLY A 128 8.90 13.61 22.16
CA GLY A 128 9.52 14.91 22.27
C GLY A 128 8.53 16.07 22.42
N THR A 129 9.09 17.26 22.54
CA THR A 129 8.36 18.54 22.63
C THR A 129 8.28 19.27 21.29
N THR A 130 8.93 18.73 20.25
CA THR A 130 8.94 19.23 18.88
C THR A 130 8.33 18.21 17.94
N PRO A 131 7.87 18.60 16.73
CA PRO A 131 7.43 17.65 15.72
C PRO A 131 8.52 16.63 15.37
N ALA A 132 8.10 15.39 15.12
CA ALA A 132 8.97 14.31 14.66
C ALA A 132 8.66 13.99 13.21
N THR A 133 9.68 13.94 12.36
CA THR A 133 9.56 13.62 10.93
C THR A 133 10.29 12.33 10.61
N TYR A 134 9.62 11.41 9.94
CA TYR A 134 10.17 10.10 9.57
C TYR A 134 9.61 9.60 8.24
N HIS A 135 10.42 8.82 7.55
CA HIS A 135 10.02 8.12 6.34
C HIS A 135 9.49 6.73 6.71
N VAL A 136 8.40 6.34 6.06
CA VAL A 136 7.86 4.98 6.12
C VAL A 136 8.00 4.36 4.74
N ILE A 137 8.57 3.17 4.68
CA ILE A 137 8.73 2.35 3.49
C ILE A 137 8.12 0.99 3.79
N ASN A 138 7.00 0.71 3.16
CA ASN A 138 6.20 -0.49 3.40
C ASN A 138 6.09 -1.27 2.10
N TRP A 139 6.29 -2.59 2.14
CA TRP A 139 6.25 -3.41 0.93
C TRP A 139 5.66 -4.78 1.15
N SER A 140 5.16 -5.36 0.05
CA SER A 140 4.84 -6.79 -0.06
C SER A 140 5.59 -7.40 -1.23
N PRO A 141 6.20 -8.60 -1.03
CA PRO A 141 6.89 -9.29 -2.11
C PRO A 141 5.90 -9.73 -3.19
N ASN A 142 6.41 -9.87 -4.43
CA ASN A 142 5.65 -10.53 -5.48
C ASN A 142 5.49 -12.01 -5.13
N LYS A 143 4.25 -12.49 -5.08
CA LYS A 143 3.91 -13.87 -4.67
C LYS A 143 4.52 -14.92 -5.59
N ASP A 144 4.65 -14.60 -6.89
CA ASP A 144 5.23 -15.51 -7.87
C ASP A 144 6.75 -15.65 -7.71
N MET A 145 7.43 -14.60 -7.23
CA MET A 145 8.86 -14.63 -6.95
C MET A 145 9.19 -15.27 -5.60
N ALA A 146 8.32 -15.14 -4.61
CA ALA A 146 8.50 -15.74 -3.30
C ALA A 146 8.44 -17.27 -3.29
N ALA A 147 7.91 -17.88 -4.36
CA ALA A 147 7.83 -19.33 -4.53
C ALA A 147 9.10 -19.97 -5.08
N THR A 148 10.13 -19.21 -5.46
CA THR A 148 11.40 -19.74 -5.96
C THR A 148 12.37 -19.91 -4.79
N PRO A 149 12.70 -21.16 -4.35
CA PRO A 149 13.70 -21.35 -3.30
C PRO A 149 15.07 -20.84 -3.78
N PRO A 150 15.93 -20.33 -2.89
CA PRO A 150 17.28 -19.92 -3.25
C PRO A 150 18.04 -21.15 -3.77
N SER A 151 18.70 -20.99 -4.91
CA SER A 151 19.55 -21.98 -5.58
C SER A 151 20.81 -22.25 -4.79
#